data_e0872a54c42e1726425524c2ebc69bfa
#
_entry.id   e0872a54c42e1726425524c2ebc69bfa
#
_cell.length_a   1.000
_cell.length_b   1.000
_cell.length_c   1.000
_cell.angle_alpha   90.00
_cell.angle_beta   90.00
_cell.angle_gamma   90.00
#
_symmetry.space_group_name_H-M   'P 1'
#
loop_
_entity.id
_entity.type
_entity.pdbx_description
1 polymer ?
#
loop_
_entity_poly.entity_id
_entity_poly.type
_entity_poly.pdbx_seq_one_letter_code
_entity_poly.pdbx_strand_id
1 'polypeptide(L)'
;ALATTLCTILEVAIVLVPVRSVGVSASQKVDHQWNRGDVMQAFRIGLPIGLQMGAEVGIFALVALLAARVGTLQLAAHQVAISLASFTFTVAVGVASAGAVRVGIAIGARDRIGTRIAGHVAFIGGILVMGTSAALFALFPTGMARLVTDQPNVIQSAIPLLLVVAVFQLSDGIQAVGAGVLRGAGDTKFTLYANLFGHWGVGFPIALWLGFHLHYGVVGLWWGLCAGLTVVAAILFLRFERLSRTTIEPIHRGAVSTSDGATGAE
;
A
#
# COMPACT_ATOMS: atom_id res chain seq x y z
N ALA A 1 -2.78 -7.79 23.50
CA ALA A 1 -1.96 -9.01 23.32
C ALA A 1 -2.81 -10.23 22.95
N LEU A 2 -3.76 -10.69 23.78
CA LEU A 2 -4.56 -11.90 23.50
C LEU A 2 -5.38 -11.80 22.20
N ALA A 3 -6.07 -10.68 21.95
CA ALA A 3 -6.84 -10.48 20.72
C ALA A 3 -5.94 -10.54 19.47
N THR A 4 -4.78 -9.91 19.49
CA THR A 4 -3.82 -9.94 18.39
C THR A 4 -3.33 -11.36 18.11
N THR A 5 -2.99 -12.10 19.17
CA THR A 5 -2.55 -13.51 19.07
C THR A 5 -3.63 -14.39 18.47
N LEU A 6 -4.90 -14.24 18.91
CA LEU A 6 -6.03 -14.98 18.36
C LEU A 6 -6.29 -14.65 16.88
N CYS A 7 -6.22 -13.37 16.49
CA CYS A 7 -6.33 -12.95 15.09
C CYS A 7 -5.23 -13.59 14.24
N THR A 8 -3.97 -13.57 14.69
CA THR A 8 -2.85 -14.17 13.94
C THR A 8 -3.02 -15.69 13.82
N ILE A 9 -3.46 -16.38 14.87
CA ILE A 9 -3.77 -17.82 14.80
C ILE A 9 -4.87 -18.11 13.78
N LEU A 10 -5.94 -17.29 13.80
CA LEU A 10 -7.05 -17.42 12.87
C LEU A 10 -6.61 -17.18 11.41
N GLU A 11 -5.79 -16.15 11.17
CA GLU A 11 -5.21 -15.87 9.85
C GLU A 11 -4.38 -17.05 9.33
N VAL A 12 -3.51 -17.60 10.18
CA VAL A 12 -2.70 -18.77 9.85
C VAL A 12 -3.60 -19.97 9.55
N ALA A 13 -4.63 -20.22 10.34
CA ALA A 13 -5.58 -21.31 10.12
C ALA A 13 -6.34 -21.16 8.79
N ILE A 14 -6.82 -19.94 8.46
CA ILE A 14 -7.52 -19.63 7.21
C ILE A 14 -6.59 -19.87 6.00
N VAL A 15 -5.30 -19.55 6.10
CA VAL A 15 -4.34 -19.77 5.00
C VAL A 15 -3.95 -21.26 4.88
N LEU A 16 -3.82 -21.97 5.99
CA LEU A 16 -3.42 -23.39 5.98
C LEU A 16 -4.47 -24.31 5.36
N VAL A 17 -5.77 -23.99 5.50
CA VAL A 17 -6.85 -24.82 4.94
C VAL A 17 -6.76 -24.92 3.41
N PRO A 18 -6.72 -23.82 2.62
CA PRO A 18 -6.58 -23.92 1.17
C PRO A 18 -5.21 -24.42 0.72
N VAL A 19 -4.13 -24.14 1.47
CA VAL A 19 -2.79 -24.65 1.13
C VAL A 19 -2.75 -26.17 1.19
N ARG A 20 -3.44 -26.80 2.15
CA ARG A 20 -3.54 -28.27 2.24
C ARG A 20 -4.39 -28.87 1.12
N SER A 21 -5.32 -28.13 0.54
CA SER A 21 -6.18 -28.58 -0.57
C SER A 21 -5.54 -28.39 -1.95
N VAL A 22 -4.50 -27.55 -2.07
CA VAL A 22 -3.71 -27.44 -3.28
C VAL A 22 -2.78 -28.64 -3.37
N GLY A 23 -3.24 -29.68 -4.08
CA GLY A 23 -2.42 -30.87 -4.38
C GLY A 23 -1.19 -30.41 -5.16
N VAL A 24 -0.02 -30.43 -4.53
CA VAL A 24 1.24 -30.29 -5.24
C VAL A 24 1.37 -31.52 -6.14
N SER A 25 1.22 -31.33 -7.46
CA SER A 25 1.45 -32.40 -8.42
C SER A 25 2.84 -32.99 -8.16
N ALA A 26 2.89 -34.27 -7.86
CA ALA A 26 4.11 -34.98 -7.47
C ALA A 26 5.24 -34.93 -8.53
N SER A 27 4.97 -34.35 -9.70
CA SER A 27 5.93 -34.19 -10.80
C SER A 27 6.85 -32.94 -10.63
N GLN A 28 6.53 -32.00 -9.77
CA GLN A 28 7.43 -30.91 -9.41
C GLN A 28 8.15 -31.25 -8.10
N LYS A 29 9.15 -32.12 -8.17
CA LYS A 29 10.19 -32.17 -7.13
C LYS A 29 10.90 -30.83 -7.17
N VAL A 30 10.46 -29.91 -6.31
CA VAL A 30 11.20 -28.68 -6.06
C VAL A 30 12.50 -29.12 -5.41
N ASP A 31 13.59 -28.97 -6.15
CA ASP A 31 14.92 -29.22 -5.61
C ASP A 31 15.13 -28.21 -4.47
N HIS A 32 15.16 -28.73 -3.24
CA HIS A 32 15.21 -27.93 -2.00
C HIS A 32 16.63 -27.38 -1.74
N GLN A 33 17.43 -27.20 -2.78
CA GLN A 33 18.74 -26.58 -2.63
C GLN A 33 18.57 -25.05 -2.45
N TRP A 34 18.95 -24.61 -1.27
CA TRP A 34 19.03 -23.16 -0.97
C TRP A 34 20.02 -22.50 -1.93
N ASN A 35 19.47 -21.80 -2.93
CA ASN A 35 20.29 -21.05 -3.86
C ASN A 35 20.49 -19.62 -3.31
N ARG A 36 21.76 -19.22 -3.09
CA ARG A 36 22.10 -17.87 -2.65
C ARG A 36 21.53 -16.79 -3.60
N GLY A 37 21.38 -17.11 -4.88
CA GLY A 37 20.78 -16.24 -5.88
C GLY A 37 19.31 -15.93 -5.58
N ASP A 38 18.52 -16.94 -5.21
CA ASP A 38 17.08 -16.76 -4.90
C ASP A 38 16.89 -15.94 -3.63
N VAL A 39 17.73 -16.16 -2.61
CA VAL A 39 17.72 -15.35 -1.37
C VAL A 39 18.08 -13.89 -1.68
N MET A 40 19.11 -13.66 -2.49
CA MET A 40 19.53 -12.30 -2.87
C MET A 40 18.45 -11.61 -3.71
N GLN A 41 17.76 -12.34 -4.59
CA GLN A 41 16.64 -11.80 -5.37
C GLN A 41 15.46 -11.42 -4.47
N ALA A 42 15.09 -12.30 -3.52
CA ALA A 42 14.05 -12.01 -2.55
C ALA A 42 14.38 -10.76 -1.72
N PHE A 43 15.64 -10.63 -1.27
CA PHE A 43 16.11 -9.47 -0.53
C PHE A 43 16.09 -8.19 -1.39
N ARG A 44 16.51 -8.28 -2.65
CA ARG A 44 16.52 -7.16 -3.60
C ARG A 44 15.12 -6.61 -3.90
N ILE A 45 14.09 -7.46 -3.85
CA ILE A 45 12.70 -7.08 -4.04
C ILE A 45 12.07 -6.63 -2.72
N GLY A 46 12.30 -7.38 -1.65
CA GLY A 46 11.67 -7.15 -0.34
C GLY A 46 12.20 -5.91 0.38
N LEU A 47 13.49 -5.61 0.29
CA LEU A 47 14.10 -4.48 0.97
C LEU A 47 13.48 -3.13 0.56
N PRO A 48 13.30 -2.82 -0.74
CA PRO A 48 12.61 -1.58 -1.14
C PRO A 48 11.18 -1.50 -0.61
N ILE A 49 10.46 -2.61 -0.58
CA ILE A 49 9.08 -2.66 -0.07
C ILE A 49 9.07 -2.38 1.44
N GLY A 50 9.97 -3.03 2.20
CA GLY A 50 10.09 -2.81 3.64
C GLY A 50 10.47 -1.38 3.99
N LEU A 51 11.42 -0.79 3.26
CA LEU A 51 11.82 0.61 3.43
C LEU A 51 10.69 1.59 3.09
N GLN A 52 9.92 1.32 2.02
CA GLN A 52 8.75 2.11 1.67
C GLN A 52 7.71 2.09 2.80
N MET A 53 7.33 0.91 3.29
CA MET A 53 6.37 0.78 4.38
C MET A 53 6.88 1.43 5.66
N GLY A 54 8.16 1.26 5.98
CA GLY A 54 8.78 1.91 7.13
C GLY A 54 8.78 3.43 7.03
N ALA A 55 9.06 3.99 5.87
CA ALA A 55 9.02 5.43 5.61
C ALA A 55 7.58 5.99 5.72
N GLU A 56 6.59 5.23 5.24
CA GLU A 56 5.17 5.59 5.31
C GLU A 56 4.65 5.56 6.76
N VAL A 57 4.90 4.49 7.49
CA VAL A 57 4.57 4.43 8.93
C VAL A 57 5.31 5.52 9.72
N GLY A 58 6.57 5.79 9.36
CA GLY A 58 7.39 6.82 10.00
C GLY A 58 6.82 8.22 9.87
N ILE A 59 6.28 8.60 8.71
CA ILE A 59 5.69 9.92 8.52
C ILE A 59 4.41 10.10 9.36
N PHE A 60 3.55 9.07 9.44
CA PHE A 60 2.35 9.11 10.29
C PHE A 60 2.70 9.16 11.78
N ALA A 61 3.73 8.41 12.22
CA ALA A 61 4.22 8.47 13.59
C ALA A 61 4.77 9.86 13.92
N LEU A 62 5.50 10.49 12.99
CA LEU A 62 6.02 11.84 13.16
C LEU A 62 4.87 12.88 13.26
N VAL A 63 3.85 12.74 12.42
CA VAL A 63 2.66 13.61 12.48
C VAL A 63 1.90 13.42 13.80
N ALA A 64 1.84 12.21 14.36
CA ALA A 64 1.28 11.97 15.69
C ALA A 64 2.08 12.72 16.80
N LEU A 65 3.41 12.69 16.73
CA LEU A 65 4.28 13.43 17.64
C LEU A 65 4.07 14.96 17.52
N LEU A 66 3.90 15.45 16.29
CA LEU A 66 3.61 16.87 16.06
C LEU A 66 2.21 17.24 16.55
N ALA A 67 1.21 16.38 16.37
CA ALA A 67 -0.14 16.58 16.91
C ALA A 67 -0.13 16.65 18.45
N ALA A 68 0.70 15.81 19.10
CA ALA A 68 0.88 15.86 20.55
C ALA A 68 1.46 17.19 21.05
N ARG A 69 2.33 17.85 20.26
CA ARG A 69 2.86 19.18 20.56
C ARG A 69 1.81 20.30 20.43
N VAL A 70 0.81 20.11 19.57
CA VAL A 70 -0.30 21.05 19.42
C VAL A 70 -1.24 20.97 20.63
N GLY A 71 -1.49 19.75 21.15
CA GLY A 71 -2.30 19.53 22.34
C GLY A 71 -2.85 18.12 22.45
N THR A 72 -3.21 17.72 23.67
CA THR A 72 -3.73 16.38 23.96
C THR A 72 -5.05 16.09 23.24
N LEU A 73 -5.94 17.07 23.16
CA LEU A 73 -7.21 16.96 22.44
C LEU A 73 -6.98 16.78 20.93
N GLN A 74 -6.00 17.47 20.38
CA GLN A 74 -5.61 17.39 18.97
C GLN A 74 -4.99 16.03 18.64
N LEU A 75 -4.18 15.49 19.55
CA LEU A 75 -3.66 14.12 19.42
C LEU A 75 -4.79 13.10 19.46
N ALA A 76 -5.76 13.25 20.38
CA ALA A 76 -6.92 12.34 20.45
C ALA A 76 -7.74 12.37 19.14
N ALA A 77 -7.99 13.56 18.59
CA ALA A 77 -8.67 13.73 17.32
C ALA A 77 -7.89 13.09 16.16
N HIS A 78 -6.54 13.26 16.15
CA HIS A 78 -5.67 12.58 15.18
C HIS A 78 -5.79 11.05 15.29
N GLN A 79 -5.83 10.49 16.51
CA GLN A 79 -5.96 9.05 16.72
C GLN A 79 -7.31 8.51 16.21
N VAL A 80 -8.39 9.25 16.34
CA VAL A 80 -9.68 8.92 15.73
C VAL A 80 -9.55 8.87 14.21
N ALA A 81 -8.98 9.91 13.60
CA ALA A 81 -8.81 10.03 12.16
C ALA A 81 -7.95 8.89 11.59
N ILE A 82 -6.77 8.62 12.19
CA ILE A 82 -5.85 7.59 11.69
C ILE A 82 -6.43 6.18 11.89
N SER A 83 -7.17 5.91 12.96
CA SER A 83 -7.80 4.61 13.21
C SER A 83 -8.82 4.28 12.12
N LEU A 84 -9.68 5.23 11.78
CA LEU A 84 -10.69 5.08 10.73
C LEU A 84 -10.05 4.97 9.34
N ALA A 85 -9.04 5.81 9.04
CA ALA A 85 -8.30 5.75 7.80
C ALA A 85 -7.59 4.40 7.62
N SER A 86 -6.92 3.90 8.67
CA SER A 86 -6.22 2.61 8.64
C SER A 86 -7.17 1.42 8.44
N PHE A 87 -8.37 1.48 9.02
CA PHE A 87 -9.37 0.44 8.83
C PHE A 87 -9.79 0.33 7.36
N THR A 88 -10.11 1.45 6.72
CA THR A 88 -10.51 1.49 5.30
C THR A 88 -9.34 1.16 4.37
N PHE A 89 -8.12 1.61 4.72
CA PHE A 89 -6.89 1.29 4.00
C PHE A 89 -6.62 -0.21 3.91
N THR A 90 -6.98 -0.99 4.95
CA THR A 90 -6.83 -2.46 4.93
C THR A 90 -7.58 -3.09 3.77
N VAL A 91 -8.78 -2.57 3.43
CA VAL A 91 -9.55 -3.04 2.27
C VAL A 91 -8.85 -2.68 0.96
N ALA A 92 -8.31 -1.45 0.86
CA ALA A 92 -7.54 -1.00 -0.30
C ALA A 92 -6.29 -1.86 -0.54
N VAL A 93 -5.60 -2.27 0.53
CA VAL A 93 -4.46 -3.21 0.46
C VAL A 93 -4.89 -4.57 -0.11
N GLY A 94 -6.09 -5.05 0.23
CA GLY A 94 -6.66 -6.26 -0.38
C GLY A 94 -6.83 -6.12 -1.90
N VAL A 95 -7.41 -5.01 -2.37
CA VAL A 95 -7.55 -4.69 -3.80
C VAL A 95 -6.17 -4.57 -4.47
N ALA A 96 -5.22 -3.88 -3.83
CA ALA A 96 -3.85 -3.71 -4.31
C ALA A 96 -3.13 -5.06 -4.47
N SER A 97 -3.32 -5.97 -3.52
CA SER A 97 -2.74 -7.32 -3.57
C SER A 97 -3.33 -8.15 -4.70
N ALA A 98 -4.65 -8.10 -4.90
CA ALA A 98 -5.30 -8.75 -6.04
C ALA A 98 -4.81 -8.18 -7.37
N GLY A 99 -4.67 -6.86 -7.46
CA GLY A 99 -4.10 -6.17 -8.61
C GLY A 99 -2.67 -6.61 -8.92
N ALA A 100 -1.82 -6.70 -7.89
CA ALA A 100 -0.44 -7.16 -8.02
C ALA A 100 -0.36 -8.58 -8.61
N VAL A 101 -1.17 -9.50 -8.11
CA VAL A 101 -1.22 -10.89 -8.61
C VAL A 101 -1.68 -10.94 -10.06
N ARG A 102 -2.78 -10.26 -10.40
CA ARG A 102 -3.33 -10.26 -11.78
C ARG A 102 -2.37 -9.63 -12.78
N VAL A 103 -1.72 -8.51 -12.42
CA VAL A 103 -0.69 -7.88 -13.26
C VAL A 103 0.50 -8.80 -13.43
N GLY A 104 0.99 -9.43 -12.34
CA GLY A 104 2.11 -10.36 -12.41
C GLY A 104 1.83 -11.58 -13.31
N ILE A 105 0.63 -12.16 -13.23
CA ILE A 105 0.21 -13.27 -14.11
C ILE A 105 0.19 -12.85 -15.57
N ALA A 106 -0.40 -11.68 -15.87
CA ALA A 106 -0.49 -11.16 -17.25
C ALA A 106 0.91 -10.88 -17.83
N ILE A 107 1.83 -10.34 -17.04
CA ILE A 107 3.24 -10.12 -17.44
C ILE A 107 3.93 -11.46 -17.70
N GLY A 108 3.74 -12.46 -16.81
CA GLY A 108 4.28 -13.80 -16.98
C GLY A 108 3.79 -14.48 -18.27
N ALA A 109 2.54 -14.24 -18.66
CA ALA A 109 1.95 -14.67 -19.92
C ALA A 109 2.35 -13.83 -21.14
N ARG A 110 3.13 -12.74 -20.95
CA ARG A 110 3.47 -11.74 -21.97
C ARG A 110 2.24 -11.06 -22.60
N ASP A 111 1.13 -11.05 -21.88
CA ASP A 111 -0.12 -10.40 -22.29
C ASP A 111 -0.12 -8.93 -21.87
N ARG A 112 0.26 -8.08 -22.80
CA ARG A 112 0.29 -6.63 -22.59
C ARG A 112 -1.10 -6.03 -22.37
N ILE A 113 -2.10 -6.51 -23.11
CA ILE A 113 -3.47 -6.01 -23.00
C ILE A 113 -4.05 -6.42 -21.65
N GLY A 114 -3.88 -7.69 -21.27
CA GLY A 114 -4.27 -8.22 -19.96
C GLY A 114 -3.60 -7.49 -18.81
N THR A 115 -2.30 -7.16 -18.93
CA THR A 115 -1.56 -6.37 -17.94
C THR A 115 -2.21 -5.00 -17.72
N ARG A 116 -2.53 -4.30 -18.81
CA ARG A 116 -3.16 -2.98 -18.76
C ARG A 116 -4.56 -3.05 -18.16
N ILE A 117 -5.38 -3.97 -18.62
CA ILE A 117 -6.75 -4.19 -18.12
C ILE A 117 -6.72 -4.53 -16.63
N ALA A 118 -5.86 -5.47 -16.21
CA ALA A 118 -5.75 -5.86 -14.80
C ALA A 118 -5.41 -4.67 -13.89
N GLY A 119 -4.47 -3.83 -14.31
CA GLY A 119 -4.13 -2.63 -13.55
C GLY A 119 -5.25 -1.60 -13.47
N HIS A 120 -5.92 -1.30 -14.60
CA HIS A 120 -7.05 -0.36 -14.59
C HIS A 120 -8.22 -0.86 -13.75
N VAL A 121 -8.56 -2.15 -13.82
CA VAL A 121 -9.60 -2.76 -12.98
C VAL A 121 -9.23 -2.62 -11.49
N ALA A 122 -7.96 -2.84 -11.14
CA ALA A 122 -7.50 -2.65 -9.78
C ALA A 122 -7.64 -1.18 -9.34
N PHE A 123 -7.24 -0.19 -10.16
CA PHE A 123 -7.40 1.23 -9.85
C PHE A 123 -8.88 1.62 -9.68
N ILE A 124 -9.76 1.17 -10.57
CA ILE A 124 -11.21 1.40 -10.45
C ILE A 124 -11.73 0.79 -9.14
N GLY A 125 -11.35 -0.45 -8.82
CA GLY A 125 -11.71 -1.11 -7.56
C GLY A 125 -11.24 -0.31 -6.34
N GLY A 126 -10.00 0.17 -6.34
CA GLY A 126 -9.45 1.02 -5.27
C GLY A 126 -10.22 2.35 -5.13
N ILE A 127 -10.51 3.03 -6.25
CA ILE A 127 -11.28 4.28 -6.25
C ILE A 127 -12.71 4.05 -5.73
N LEU A 128 -13.37 2.96 -6.12
CA LEU A 128 -14.72 2.65 -5.64
C LEU A 128 -14.75 2.38 -4.14
N VAL A 129 -13.83 1.56 -3.63
CA VAL A 129 -13.73 1.25 -2.19
C VAL A 129 -13.41 2.50 -1.39
N MET A 130 -12.36 3.22 -1.76
CA MET A 130 -11.93 4.39 -0.99
C MET A 130 -12.83 5.61 -1.24
N GLY A 131 -13.46 5.70 -2.40
CA GLY A 131 -14.51 6.68 -2.69
C GLY A 131 -15.75 6.50 -1.82
N THR A 132 -16.17 5.24 -1.60
CA THR A 132 -17.26 4.93 -0.66
C THR A 132 -16.88 5.36 0.77
N SER A 133 -15.65 5.05 1.21
CA SER A 133 -15.14 5.49 2.51
C SER A 133 -15.08 7.01 2.62
N ALA A 134 -14.59 7.68 1.57
CA ALA A 134 -14.54 9.14 1.48
C ALA A 134 -15.94 9.76 1.62
N ALA A 135 -16.93 9.21 0.93
CA ALA A 135 -18.31 9.65 1.03
C ALA A 135 -18.88 9.48 2.45
N LEU A 136 -18.60 8.34 3.11
CA LEU A 136 -19.02 8.11 4.49
C LEU A 136 -18.40 9.13 5.46
N PHE A 137 -17.11 9.44 5.31
CA PHE A 137 -16.43 10.41 6.17
C PHE A 137 -16.90 11.84 5.91
N ALA A 138 -17.22 12.19 4.66
CA ALA A 138 -17.71 13.51 4.31
C ALA A 138 -19.19 13.73 4.76
N LEU A 139 -20.03 12.72 4.57
CA LEU A 139 -21.47 12.84 4.81
C LEU A 139 -21.86 12.59 6.28
N PHE A 140 -21.10 11.71 6.95
CA PHE A 140 -21.42 11.27 8.33
C PHE A 140 -20.23 11.38 9.29
N PRO A 141 -19.47 12.52 9.33
CA PRO A 141 -18.24 12.63 10.12
C PRO A 141 -18.47 12.38 11.61
N THR A 142 -19.58 12.90 12.15
CA THR A 142 -19.94 12.68 13.57
C THR A 142 -20.24 11.21 13.86
N GLY A 143 -20.95 10.53 12.96
CA GLY A 143 -21.25 9.10 13.10
C GLY A 143 -19.98 8.26 13.07
N MET A 144 -19.07 8.57 12.14
CA MET A 144 -17.79 7.90 12.04
C MET A 144 -16.92 8.12 13.30
N ALA A 145 -16.83 9.34 13.82
CA ALA A 145 -16.07 9.63 15.05
C ALA A 145 -16.65 8.86 16.26
N ARG A 146 -17.98 8.73 16.36
CA ARG A 146 -18.64 7.96 17.42
C ARG A 146 -18.36 6.46 17.41
N LEU A 147 -17.91 5.90 16.31
CA LEU A 147 -17.46 4.50 16.27
C LEU A 147 -16.18 4.27 17.07
N VAL A 148 -15.40 5.33 17.31
CA VAL A 148 -14.11 5.25 17.98
C VAL A 148 -14.15 5.81 19.41
N THR A 149 -14.96 6.85 19.66
CA THR A 149 -14.99 7.53 20.96
C THR A 149 -16.35 8.13 21.27
N ASP A 150 -16.71 8.13 22.57
CA ASP A 150 -17.93 8.75 23.09
C ASP A 150 -17.67 10.17 23.66
N GLN A 151 -16.41 10.65 23.66
CA GLN A 151 -16.06 11.95 24.24
C GLN A 151 -16.47 13.10 23.31
N PRO A 152 -17.43 13.98 23.69
CA PRO A 152 -17.96 15.01 22.80
C PRO A 152 -16.90 15.98 22.27
N ASN A 153 -15.94 16.36 23.13
CA ASN A 153 -14.86 17.29 22.77
C ASN A 153 -13.92 16.68 21.70
N VAL A 154 -13.63 15.37 21.81
CA VAL A 154 -12.80 14.65 20.82
C VAL A 154 -13.55 14.53 19.50
N ILE A 155 -14.83 14.17 19.53
CA ILE A 155 -15.70 14.07 18.35
C ILE A 155 -15.71 15.41 17.61
N GLN A 156 -15.97 16.51 18.33
CA GLN A 156 -16.03 17.83 17.73
C GLN A 156 -14.70 18.25 17.09
N SER A 157 -13.58 17.90 17.73
CA SER A 157 -12.24 18.18 17.19
C SER A 157 -11.85 17.25 16.03
N ALA A 158 -12.43 16.05 15.95
CA ALA A 158 -12.17 15.10 14.86
C ALA A 158 -12.94 15.42 13.57
N ILE A 159 -14.09 16.09 13.64
CA ILE A 159 -14.92 16.39 12.45
C ILE A 159 -14.12 17.11 11.35
N PRO A 160 -13.39 18.21 11.60
CA PRO A 160 -12.60 18.87 10.56
C PRO A 160 -11.52 17.95 9.97
N LEU A 161 -10.92 17.07 10.79
CA LEU A 161 -9.93 16.11 10.33
C LEU A 161 -10.56 15.06 9.43
N LEU A 162 -11.73 14.54 9.75
CA LEU A 162 -12.44 13.54 8.95
C LEU A 162 -12.84 14.07 7.58
N LEU A 163 -13.12 15.38 7.45
CA LEU A 163 -13.35 16.00 6.14
C LEU A 163 -12.08 16.02 5.29
N VAL A 164 -10.92 16.26 5.89
CA VAL A 164 -9.63 16.15 5.18
C VAL A 164 -9.32 14.70 4.86
N VAL A 165 -9.59 13.77 5.79
CA VAL A 165 -9.43 12.32 5.55
C VAL A 165 -10.31 11.86 4.41
N ALA A 166 -11.51 12.40 4.21
CA ALA A 166 -12.35 12.07 3.07
C ALA A 166 -11.64 12.35 1.72
N VAL A 167 -10.95 13.49 1.61
CA VAL A 167 -10.13 13.81 0.43
C VAL A 167 -8.90 12.91 0.34
N PHE A 168 -8.24 12.69 1.48
CA PHE A 168 -7.07 11.82 1.62
C PHE A 168 -7.34 10.39 1.12
N GLN A 169 -8.52 9.82 1.41
CA GLN A 169 -8.91 8.46 1.03
C GLN A 169 -8.79 8.18 -0.47
N LEU A 170 -9.16 9.14 -1.33
CA LEU A 170 -9.07 8.96 -2.78
C LEU A 170 -7.62 8.78 -3.23
N SER A 171 -6.74 9.65 -2.72
CA SER A 171 -5.31 9.57 -3.03
C SER A 171 -4.68 8.31 -2.45
N ASP A 172 -5.11 7.89 -1.26
CA ASP A 172 -4.64 6.70 -0.56
C ASP A 172 -5.00 5.41 -1.33
N GLY A 173 -6.22 5.32 -1.84
CA GLY A 173 -6.63 4.20 -2.70
C GLY A 173 -5.81 4.08 -3.98
N ILE A 174 -5.59 5.20 -4.67
CA ILE A 174 -4.80 5.23 -5.91
C ILE A 174 -3.32 4.89 -5.60
N GLN A 175 -2.77 5.41 -4.51
CA GLN A 175 -1.40 5.12 -4.07
C GLN A 175 -1.23 3.64 -3.70
N ALA A 176 -2.12 3.09 -2.86
CA ALA A 176 -2.04 1.69 -2.44
C ALA A 176 -2.12 0.73 -3.64
N VAL A 177 -3.09 0.95 -4.53
CA VAL A 177 -3.23 0.14 -5.76
C VAL A 177 -2.06 0.36 -6.70
N GLY A 178 -1.59 1.60 -6.89
CA GLY A 178 -0.42 1.93 -7.70
C GLY A 178 0.83 1.20 -7.22
N ALA A 179 1.07 1.21 -5.90
CA ALA A 179 2.17 0.44 -5.29
C ALA A 179 1.99 -1.08 -5.50
N GLY A 180 0.77 -1.59 -5.40
CA GLY A 180 0.44 -2.99 -5.65
C GLY A 180 0.73 -3.42 -7.08
N VAL A 181 0.17 -2.75 -8.07
CA VAL A 181 0.32 -3.11 -9.49
C VAL A 181 1.77 -2.96 -9.97
N LEU A 182 2.51 -1.94 -9.50
CA LEU A 182 3.94 -1.78 -9.80
C LEU A 182 4.78 -2.86 -9.12
N ARG A 183 4.41 -3.31 -7.92
CA ARG A 183 5.02 -4.47 -7.26
C ARG A 183 4.80 -5.75 -8.07
N GLY A 184 3.58 -5.96 -8.59
CA GLY A 184 3.27 -7.04 -9.52
C GLY A 184 4.08 -6.99 -10.81
N ALA A 185 4.44 -5.79 -11.26
CA ALA A 185 5.33 -5.56 -12.40
C ALA A 185 6.84 -5.62 -12.05
N GLY A 186 7.20 -5.84 -10.78
CA GLY A 186 8.59 -5.91 -10.33
C GLY A 186 9.27 -4.55 -10.13
N ASP A 187 8.56 -3.43 -10.28
CA ASP A 187 9.11 -2.06 -10.18
C ASP A 187 9.03 -1.49 -8.74
N THR A 188 9.58 -2.23 -7.78
CA THR A 188 9.51 -1.90 -6.35
C THR A 188 10.39 -0.72 -5.96
N LYS A 189 11.52 -0.53 -6.64
CA LYS A 189 12.44 0.59 -6.36
C LYS A 189 11.83 1.92 -6.72
N PHE A 190 11.17 2.01 -7.87
CA PHE A 190 10.50 3.24 -8.27
C PHE A 190 9.41 3.63 -7.27
N THR A 191 8.65 2.65 -6.78
CA THR A 191 7.61 2.85 -5.78
C THR A 191 8.18 3.41 -4.47
N LEU A 192 9.35 2.90 -4.01
CA LEU A 192 10.06 3.44 -2.85
C LEU A 192 10.45 4.92 -3.04
N TYR A 193 11.09 5.24 -4.18
CA TYR A 193 11.54 6.63 -4.42
C TYR A 193 10.38 7.60 -4.58
N ALA A 194 9.31 7.19 -5.26
CA ALA A 194 8.10 7.99 -5.40
C ALA A 194 7.47 8.29 -4.03
N ASN A 195 7.42 7.27 -3.15
CA ASN A 195 6.88 7.39 -1.80
C ASN A 195 7.74 8.32 -0.92
N LEU A 196 9.06 8.15 -0.93
CA LEU A 196 9.98 9.05 -0.22
C LEU A 196 9.85 10.49 -0.70
N PHE A 197 9.84 10.71 -2.01
CA PHE A 197 9.72 12.05 -2.56
C PHE A 197 8.37 12.68 -2.20
N GLY A 198 7.26 11.98 -2.40
CA GLY A 198 5.94 12.55 -2.14
C GLY A 198 5.67 12.81 -0.66
N HIS A 199 5.95 11.85 0.22
CA HIS A 199 5.68 12.04 1.65
C HIS A 199 6.70 12.95 2.33
N TRP A 200 8.00 12.71 2.15
CA TRP A 200 9.06 13.43 2.85
C TRP A 200 9.52 14.69 2.12
N GLY A 201 9.55 14.66 0.78
CA GLY A 201 9.98 15.82 -0.03
C GLY A 201 8.89 16.86 -0.22
N VAL A 202 7.63 16.45 -0.34
CA VAL A 202 6.49 17.35 -0.60
C VAL A 202 5.56 17.44 0.61
N GLY A 203 5.04 16.31 1.05
CA GLY A 203 3.99 16.26 2.07
C GLY A 203 4.43 16.82 3.42
N PHE A 204 5.60 16.40 3.91
CA PHE A 204 6.11 16.82 5.20
C PHE A 204 6.43 18.32 5.29
N PRO A 205 7.13 18.95 4.32
CA PRO A 205 7.32 20.39 4.32
C PRO A 205 6.01 21.18 4.28
N ILE A 206 5.05 20.75 3.45
CA ILE A 206 3.72 21.39 3.39
C ILE A 206 2.98 21.22 4.73
N ALA A 207 3.06 20.03 5.35
CA ALA A 207 2.45 19.77 6.65
C ALA A 207 2.99 20.72 7.73
N LEU A 208 4.31 20.89 7.81
CA LEU A 208 4.92 21.82 8.75
C LEU A 208 4.51 23.25 8.48
N TRP A 209 4.49 23.66 7.22
CA TRP A 209 4.11 25.03 6.84
C TRP A 209 2.66 25.33 7.17
N LEU A 210 1.71 24.45 6.79
CA LEU A 210 0.29 24.60 7.07
C LEU A 210 -0.01 24.46 8.58
N GLY A 211 0.61 23.48 9.25
CA GLY A 211 0.34 23.16 10.64
C GLY A 211 0.86 24.24 11.61
N PHE A 212 2.08 24.71 11.40
CA PHE A 212 2.76 25.60 12.36
C PHE A 212 2.91 27.03 11.86
N HIS A 213 3.25 27.26 10.60
CA HIS A 213 3.43 28.62 10.09
C HIS A 213 2.09 29.32 9.84
N LEU A 214 1.12 28.64 9.23
CA LEU A 214 -0.24 29.16 9.03
C LEU A 214 -1.19 28.86 10.19
N HIS A 215 -0.71 28.23 11.25
CA HIS A 215 -1.45 27.96 12.49
C HIS A 215 -2.72 27.12 12.32
N TYR A 216 -2.83 26.31 11.27
CA TYR A 216 -3.96 25.38 11.09
C TYR A 216 -3.87 24.13 11.98
N GLY A 217 -2.81 24.01 12.81
CA GLY A 217 -2.63 22.90 13.74
C GLY A 217 -2.67 21.53 13.04
N VAL A 218 -3.36 20.58 13.65
CA VAL A 218 -3.40 19.20 13.13
C VAL A 218 -4.13 19.09 11.79
N VAL A 219 -5.12 19.94 11.53
CA VAL A 219 -5.80 19.99 10.22
C VAL A 219 -4.80 20.34 9.11
N GLY A 220 -3.90 21.30 9.37
CA GLY A 220 -2.83 21.66 8.45
C GLY A 220 -1.84 20.51 8.21
N LEU A 221 -1.49 19.77 9.27
CA LEU A 221 -0.63 18.56 9.14
C LEU A 221 -1.27 17.52 8.21
N TRP A 222 -2.56 17.26 8.34
CA TRP A 222 -3.28 16.32 7.47
C TRP A 222 -3.40 16.81 6.02
N TRP A 223 -3.59 18.12 5.79
CA TRP A 223 -3.55 18.66 4.43
C TRP A 223 -2.18 18.46 3.76
N GLY A 224 -1.10 18.61 4.53
CA GLY A 224 0.24 18.29 4.04
C GLY A 224 0.40 16.82 3.66
N LEU A 225 -0.05 15.89 4.52
CA LEU A 225 -0.07 14.47 4.19
C LEU A 225 -0.89 14.19 2.91
N CYS A 226 -2.07 14.81 2.80
CA CYS A 226 -2.94 14.68 1.62
C CYS A 226 -2.22 15.14 0.34
N ALA A 227 -1.53 16.29 0.38
CA ALA A 227 -0.77 16.80 -0.76
C ALA A 227 0.36 15.85 -1.15
N GLY A 228 1.15 15.39 -0.18
CA GLY A 228 2.23 14.43 -0.42
C GLY A 228 1.72 13.12 -1.03
N LEU A 229 0.66 12.56 -0.46
CA LEU A 229 0.04 11.34 -0.93
C LEU A 229 -0.55 11.48 -2.34
N THR A 230 -1.17 12.62 -2.65
CA THR A 230 -1.69 12.91 -3.98
C THR A 230 -0.57 12.93 -5.02
N VAL A 231 0.59 13.49 -4.68
CA VAL A 231 1.78 13.46 -5.56
C VAL A 231 2.26 12.03 -5.76
N VAL A 232 2.34 11.21 -4.71
CA VAL A 232 2.69 9.79 -4.84
C VAL A 232 1.71 9.06 -5.74
N ALA A 233 0.40 9.21 -5.48
CA ALA A 233 -0.66 8.58 -6.26
C ALA A 233 -0.55 8.92 -7.76
N ALA A 234 -0.35 10.20 -8.07
CA ALA A 234 -0.18 10.66 -9.46
C ALA A 234 1.07 10.07 -10.11
N ILE A 235 2.21 10.06 -9.42
CA ILE A 235 3.47 9.51 -9.92
C ILE A 235 3.33 8.01 -10.19
N LEU A 236 2.74 7.23 -9.27
CA LEU A 236 2.59 5.78 -9.42
C LEU A 236 1.59 5.44 -10.53
N PHE A 237 0.47 6.17 -10.63
CA PHE A 237 -0.49 5.99 -11.72
C PHE A 237 0.14 6.27 -13.09
N LEU A 238 0.83 7.41 -13.24
CA LEU A 238 1.52 7.77 -14.48
C LEU A 238 2.64 6.78 -14.82
N ARG A 239 3.35 6.27 -13.83
CA ARG A 239 4.37 5.23 -14.03
C ARG A 239 3.75 3.94 -14.57
N PHE A 240 2.64 3.48 -13.97
CA PHE A 240 1.94 2.30 -14.45
C PHE A 240 1.43 2.50 -15.88
N GLU A 241 0.83 3.65 -16.20
CA GLU A 241 0.37 3.96 -17.56
C GLU A 241 1.51 3.89 -18.59
N ARG A 242 2.69 4.43 -18.25
CA ARG A 242 3.85 4.34 -19.15
C ARG A 242 4.34 2.91 -19.30
N LEU A 243 4.46 2.20 -18.18
CA LEU A 243 4.97 0.83 -18.15
C LEU A 243 4.05 -0.13 -18.91
N SER A 244 2.74 -0.02 -18.75
CA SER A 244 1.73 -0.86 -19.42
C SER A 244 1.64 -0.64 -20.94
N ARG A 245 2.23 0.44 -21.45
CA ARG A 245 2.33 0.72 -22.90
C ARG A 245 3.53 0.03 -23.56
N THR A 246 4.49 -0.45 -22.79
CA THR A 246 5.66 -1.19 -23.26
C THR A 246 5.52 -2.66 -22.95
N THR A 247 6.25 -3.53 -23.66
CA THR A 247 6.32 -4.95 -23.30
C THR A 247 7.21 -5.08 -22.07
N ILE A 248 6.64 -5.57 -20.97
CA ILE A 248 7.39 -5.80 -19.73
C ILE A 248 7.97 -7.20 -19.82
N GLU A 249 9.29 -7.32 -19.73
CA GLU A 249 9.94 -8.62 -19.66
C GLU A 249 9.74 -9.23 -18.27
N PRO A 250 9.32 -10.51 -18.19
CA PRO A 250 9.25 -11.23 -16.92
C PRO A 250 10.63 -11.25 -16.25
N ILE A 251 10.66 -11.19 -14.93
CA ILE A 251 11.89 -11.40 -14.17
C ILE A 251 12.30 -12.87 -14.37
N HIS A 252 13.27 -13.11 -15.24
CA HIS A 252 13.77 -14.46 -15.47
C HIS A 252 14.43 -14.99 -14.19
N ARG A 253 14.01 -16.15 -13.71
CA ARG A 253 14.87 -17.03 -12.91
C ARG A 253 16.12 -17.29 -13.77
N GLY A 254 17.30 -17.04 -13.24
CA GLY A 254 18.55 -17.30 -13.95
C GLY A 254 18.47 -18.64 -14.64
N ALA A 255 18.75 -18.68 -15.95
CA ALA A 255 18.70 -19.88 -16.75
C ALA A 255 19.45 -20.99 -16.00
N VAL A 256 18.73 -22.04 -15.62
CA VAL A 256 19.37 -23.32 -15.33
C VAL A 256 20.10 -23.65 -16.62
N SER A 257 21.42 -23.53 -16.62
CA SER A 257 22.26 -23.99 -17.70
C SER A 257 22.00 -25.51 -17.82
N THR A 258 21.15 -25.86 -18.72
CA THR A 258 21.14 -27.21 -19.27
C THR A 258 22.39 -27.33 -20.12
N SER A 259 23.51 -27.58 -19.47
CA SER A 259 24.65 -28.21 -20.12
C SER A 259 24.29 -29.67 -20.35
N ASP A 260 23.37 -29.92 -21.25
CA ASP A 260 23.26 -31.27 -21.84
C ASP A 260 24.49 -31.52 -22.65
N GLY A 261 25.32 -32.40 -22.08
CA GLY A 261 26.39 -33.02 -22.75
C GLY A 261 25.88 -33.80 -23.99
N ALA A 262 26.01 -33.16 -25.13
CA ALA A 262 26.14 -33.87 -26.39
C ALA A 262 27.58 -34.40 -26.44
N THR A 263 27.81 -35.55 -25.84
CA THR A 263 28.93 -36.44 -26.18
C THR A 263 28.32 -37.66 -26.76
N GLY A 264 28.28 -37.79 -28.10
CA GLY A 264 29.22 -38.63 -28.82
C GLY A 264 28.80 -40.10 -28.74
N ALA A 265 28.04 -40.56 -29.72
CA ALA A 265 28.05 -41.96 -30.08
C ALA A 265 28.86 -42.06 -31.38
N GLU A 266 30.04 -42.65 -31.26
CA GLU A 266 30.59 -43.48 -32.33
C GLU A 266 30.20 -44.93 -32.08
#